data_9990a554b7aa3696e2131557b269a1e5
#
_entry.id   9990a554b7aa3696e2131557b269a1e5
#
_cell.length_a   1.000
_cell.length_b   1.000
_cell.length_c   1.000
_cell.angle_alpha   90.00
_cell.angle_beta   90.00
_cell.angle_gamma   90.00
#
_symmetry.space_group_name_H-M   'P 1'
#
loop_
_entity.id
_entity.type
_entity.pdbx_description
1 polymer ?
#
loop_
_entity_poly.entity_id
_entity_poly.type
_entity_poly.pdbx_seq_one_letter_code
_entity_poly.pdbx_strand_id
1 'polypeptide(L)'
;GVCVSNGLKDFPNAPLTDVWYPSCLADAYSGTDLNPNQTDMDIYLDSSRNWYFGTDGNGPGNQFDLVNVALHEICHGLGFYSIANIDFQGIGSFSLEIDPNTSLLASFPIPNLAGKPLIFDLFIENQQGDLLANTNIFLNPSLGLANQFTSNNLFFNGSNATSANNNIPPKLYAPTTFSFGSSVLHLDETDFAPHTDDAVMTPYSSPGEANHNPGPVTIGILQDLGWGIHPTF
;
A
#
# COMPACT_ATOMS: atom_id res chain seq x y z
N GLY A 1 -4.75 -7.85 10.14
CA GLY A 1 -5.30 -6.52 10.35
C GLY A 1 -5.92 -5.97 9.08
N VAL A 2 -6.49 -4.79 9.17
CA VAL A 2 -6.92 -3.98 8.03
C VAL A 2 -6.78 -2.52 8.41
N CYS A 3 -6.15 -1.73 7.54
CA CYS A 3 -6.13 -0.28 7.65
C CYS A 3 -7.07 0.34 6.61
N VAL A 4 -7.85 1.31 7.05
CA VAL A 4 -8.71 2.15 6.19
C VAL A 4 -8.24 3.58 6.32
N SER A 5 -7.82 4.19 5.20
CA SER A 5 -7.44 5.58 5.15
C SER A 5 -8.41 6.37 4.27
N ASN A 6 -8.74 7.59 4.68
CA ASN A 6 -9.43 8.54 3.81
C ASN A 6 -8.47 9.06 2.75
N GLY A 7 -9.00 9.53 1.62
CA GLY A 7 -8.21 10.10 0.54
C GLY A 7 -8.65 11.53 0.21
N LEU A 8 -7.67 12.37 -0.10
CA LEU A 8 -7.88 13.75 -0.56
C LEU A 8 -7.13 13.98 -1.87
N LYS A 9 -7.69 14.81 -2.75
CA LYS A 9 -7.02 15.25 -3.97
C LYS A 9 -7.24 16.72 -4.22
N ASP A 10 -6.39 17.33 -5.02
CA ASP A 10 -6.50 18.74 -5.43
C ASP A 10 -6.60 19.71 -4.23
N PHE A 11 -5.99 19.36 -3.11
CA PHE A 11 -5.93 20.17 -1.91
C PHE A 11 -4.86 21.28 -2.03
N PRO A 12 -4.87 22.31 -1.17
CA PRO A 12 -3.84 23.35 -1.18
C PRO A 12 -2.43 22.77 -1.01
N ASN A 13 -1.50 23.14 -1.89
CA ASN A 13 -0.12 22.62 -1.98
C ASN A 13 0.00 21.15 -2.43
N ALA A 14 -1.06 20.54 -2.98
CA ALA A 14 -0.95 19.20 -3.56
C ALA A 14 0.16 19.18 -4.64
N PRO A 15 1.14 18.28 -4.56
CA PRO A 15 2.22 18.22 -5.53
C PRO A 15 1.75 17.90 -6.96
N LEU A 16 0.69 17.11 -7.10
CA LEU A 16 0.10 16.71 -8.38
C LEU A 16 -1.41 16.90 -8.34
N THR A 17 -1.98 17.34 -9.46
CA THR A 17 -3.43 17.42 -9.67
C THR A 17 -3.99 16.09 -10.16
N ASP A 18 -5.27 15.83 -9.85
CA ASP A 18 -5.96 14.60 -10.26
C ASP A 18 -5.34 13.30 -9.70
N VAL A 19 -4.60 13.40 -8.60
CA VAL A 19 -3.98 12.29 -7.88
C VAL A 19 -4.53 12.26 -6.46
N TRP A 20 -4.87 11.08 -5.98
CA TRP A 20 -5.31 10.87 -4.61
C TRP A 20 -4.12 10.69 -3.67
N TYR A 21 -4.22 11.25 -2.48
CA TYR A 21 -3.25 11.12 -1.39
C TYR A 21 -3.99 10.59 -0.16
N PRO A 22 -3.37 9.72 0.68
CA PRO A 22 -3.93 9.45 2.01
C PRO A 22 -4.05 10.76 2.79
N SER A 23 -5.11 10.90 3.61
CA SER A 23 -5.40 12.18 4.28
C SER A 23 -4.25 12.67 5.15
N CYS A 24 -3.59 11.79 5.90
CA CYS A 24 -2.43 12.14 6.70
C CYS A 24 -1.26 12.73 5.87
N LEU A 25 -1.04 12.23 4.65
CA LEU A 25 -0.02 12.78 3.75
C LEU A 25 -0.48 14.10 3.13
N ALA A 26 -1.76 14.23 2.81
CA ALA A 26 -2.35 15.47 2.31
C ALA A 26 -2.25 16.59 3.36
N ASP A 27 -2.53 16.27 4.62
CA ASP A 27 -2.39 17.19 5.75
C ASP A 27 -0.94 17.62 5.97
N ALA A 28 0.00 16.67 5.86
CA ALA A 28 1.43 16.98 5.94
C ALA A 28 1.86 17.96 4.84
N TYR A 29 1.39 17.79 3.59
CA TYR A 29 1.68 18.73 2.50
C TYR A 29 1.01 20.08 2.67
N SER A 30 -0.25 20.09 3.15
CA SER A 30 -0.99 21.35 3.35
C SER A 30 -0.52 22.15 4.56
N GLY A 31 0.09 21.48 5.54
CA GLY A 31 0.47 22.01 6.85
C GLY A 31 -0.74 22.26 7.78
N THR A 32 -1.90 21.73 7.43
CA THR A 32 -3.15 21.85 8.21
C THR A 32 -3.96 20.58 8.09
N ASP A 33 -4.72 20.24 9.12
CA ASP A 33 -5.73 19.19 9.07
C ASP A 33 -6.88 19.64 8.12
N LEU A 34 -7.00 18.95 6.99
CA LEU A 34 -7.96 19.27 5.92
C LEU A 34 -9.35 18.68 6.19
N ASN A 35 -9.45 17.71 7.09
CA ASN A 35 -10.69 17.01 7.44
C ASN A 35 -10.88 16.81 8.95
N PRO A 36 -10.87 17.86 9.79
CA PRO A 36 -10.75 17.81 11.25
C PRO A 36 -11.88 17.07 11.99
N ASN A 37 -12.88 16.59 11.28
CA ASN A 37 -13.99 15.81 11.85
C ASN A 37 -13.94 14.31 11.45
N GLN A 38 -12.86 13.89 10.83
CA GLN A 38 -12.64 12.50 10.40
C GLN A 38 -11.28 12.04 10.89
N THR A 39 -11.14 10.74 11.09
CA THR A 39 -9.84 10.11 11.34
C THR A 39 -9.05 10.01 10.04
N ASP A 40 -7.73 10.14 10.09
CA ASP A 40 -6.88 9.96 8.91
C ASP A 40 -6.80 8.51 8.50
N MET A 41 -6.76 7.63 9.50
CA MET A 41 -6.80 6.18 9.31
C MET A 41 -7.52 5.50 10.47
N ASP A 42 -8.18 4.38 10.16
CA ASP A 42 -8.74 3.47 11.14
C ASP A 42 -8.10 2.10 10.97
N ILE A 43 -7.58 1.52 12.06
CA ILE A 43 -6.94 0.21 12.06
C ILE A 43 -7.84 -0.79 12.79
N TYR A 44 -8.18 -1.88 12.12
CA TYR A 44 -9.00 -2.96 12.65
C TYR A 44 -8.15 -4.22 12.82
N LEU A 45 -8.14 -4.76 14.03
CA LEU A 45 -7.42 -5.98 14.38
C LEU A 45 -8.41 -7.08 14.77
N ASP A 46 -8.15 -8.30 14.31
CA ASP A 46 -8.99 -9.47 14.64
C ASP A 46 -8.74 -9.89 16.09
N SER A 47 -9.70 -9.62 16.98
CA SER A 47 -9.61 -9.95 18.40
C SER A 47 -9.61 -11.45 18.72
N SER A 48 -9.90 -12.31 17.73
CA SER A 48 -9.86 -13.76 17.90
C SER A 48 -8.48 -14.37 17.74
N ARG A 49 -7.48 -13.59 17.25
CA ARG A 49 -6.11 -14.04 17.06
C ARG A 49 -5.38 -14.19 18.39
N ASN A 50 -4.46 -15.14 18.44
CA ASN A 50 -3.56 -15.31 19.57
C ASN A 50 -2.43 -14.29 19.51
N TRP A 51 -2.65 -13.10 20.13
CA TRP A 51 -1.74 -11.97 20.08
C TRP A 51 -0.63 -12.07 21.13
N TYR A 52 0.59 -11.70 20.73
CA TYR A 52 1.67 -11.30 21.59
C TYR A 52 1.69 -9.78 21.76
N PHE A 53 1.60 -9.30 23.00
CA PHE A 53 1.53 -7.88 23.34
C PHE A 53 2.87 -7.31 23.83
N GLY A 54 3.94 -8.09 23.81
CA GLY A 54 5.27 -7.61 24.15
C GLY A 54 5.84 -6.68 23.08
N THR A 55 6.76 -5.81 23.49
CA THR A 55 7.43 -4.84 22.60
C THR A 55 8.91 -5.14 22.45
N ASP A 56 9.34 -6.33 22.84
CA ASP A 56 10.74 -6.75 22.86
C ASP A 56 11.19 -7.53 21.60
N GLY A 57 10.26 -7.72 20.63
CA GLY A 57 10.55 -8.46 19.41
C GLY A 57 10.75 -9.97 19.59
N ASN A 58 10.35 -10.53 20.75
CA ASN A 58 10.55 -11.94 21.10
C ASN A 58 9.22 -12.71 21.18
N GLY A 59 8.31 -12.47 20.24
CA GLY A 59 7.02 -13.15 20.18
C GLY A 59 7.16 -14.67 20.11
N PRO A 60 6.39 -15.43 20.91
CA PRO A 60 6.37 -16.89 20.80
C PRO A 60 5.96 -17.35 19.41
N GLY A 61 6.55 -18.45 18.90
CA GLY A 61 6.30 -18.99 17.56
C GLY A 61 4.87 -19.43 17.26
N ASN A 62 3.94 -19.34 18.23
CA ASN A 62 2.52 -19.63 18.08
C ASN A 62 1.63 -18.41 18.31
N GLN A 63 2.18 -17.21 18.42
CA GLN A 63 1.45 -15.94 18.59
C GLN A 63 1.78 -14.96 17.46
N PHE A 64 0.80 -14.17 17.06
CA PHE A 64 1.02 -13.04 16.16
C PHE A 64 1.55 -11.85 16.96
N ASP A 65 2.62 -11.24 16.51
CA ASP A 65 3.16 -10.05 17.16
C ASP A 65 2.30 -8.82 16.82
N LEU A 66 1.74 -8.18 17.85
CA LEU A 66 0.86 -7.04 17.66
C LEU A 66 1.60 -5.83 17.10
N VAL A 67 2.85 -5.60 17.50
CA VAL A 67 3.65 -4.46 17.01
C VAL A 67 3.94 -4.64 15.53
N ASN A 68 4.33 -5.85 15.10
CA ASN A 68 4.56 -6.17 13.67
C ASN A 68 3.31 -5.87 12.83
N VAL A 69 2.14 -6.40 13.24
CA VAL A 69 0.89 -6.19 12.49
C VAL A 69 0.44 -4.74 12.54
N ALA A 70 0.52 -4.06 13.69
CA ALA A 70 0.16 -2.65 13.79
C ALA A 70 1.05 -1.76 12.91
N LEU A 71 2.35 -2.05 12.86
CA LEU A 71 3.30 -1.34 12.00
C LEU A 71 2.95 -1.51 10.51
N HIS A 72 2.61 -2.74 10.09
CA HIS A 72 2.12 -3.04 8.75
C HIS A 72 0.90 -2.17 8.40
N GLU A 73 -0.13 -2.18 9.25
CA GLU A 73 -1.35 -1.41 9.00
C GLU A 73 -1.10 0.11 9.01
N ILE A 74 -0.22 0.61 9.88
CA ILE A 74 0.19 2.02 9.87
C ILE A 74 0.85 2.40 8.54
N CYS A 75 1.73 1.56 7.99
CA CYS A 75 2.36 1.82 6.70
C CYS A 75 1.33 1.93 5.57
N HIS A 76 0.27 1.09 5.57
CA HIS A 76 -0.85 1.26 4.65
C HIS A 76 -1.53 2.63 4.83
N GLY A 77 -1.82 3.02 6.06
CA GLY A 77 -2.42 4.32 6.37
C GLY A 77 -1.55 5.50 5.93
N LEU A 78 -0.22 5.36 5.98
CA LEU A 78 0.73 6.37 5.51
C LEU A 78 0.86 6.43 3.99
N GLY A 79 0.23 5.53 3.24
CA GLY A 79 0.18 5.57 1.78
C GLY A 79 0.87 4.42 1.06
N PHE A 80 1.44 3.45 1.77
CA PHE A 80 1.87 2.20 1.15
C PHE A 80 0.64 1.40 0.74
N TYR A 81 -0.07 1.87 -0.27
CA TYR A 81 -1.37 1.34 -0.66
C TYR A 81 -1.66 1.63 -2.14
N SER A 82 -2.21 0.65 -2.85
CA SER A 82 -2.67 0.75 -4.24
C SER A 82 -4.18 0.57 -4.32
N ILE A 83 -4.83 1.29 -5.25
CA ILE A 83 -6.23 1.08 -5.60
C ILE A 83 -6.39 0.25 -6.88
N ALA A 84 -5.37 -0.50 -7.27
CA ALA A 84 -5.48 -1.48 -8.33
C ALA A 84 -6.57 -2.50 -8.02
N ASN A 85 -7.44 -2.74 -8.97
CA ASN A 85 -8.56 -3.66 -8.85
C ASN A 85 -8.81 -4.40 -10.18
N ILE A 86 -9.33 -5.62 -10.08
CA ILE A 86 -9.88 -6.36 -11.23
C ILE A 86 -11.35 -6.66 -10.92
N ASP A 87 -12.26 -6.16 -11.75
CA ASP A 87 -13.69 -6.36 -11.59
C ASP A 87 -14.14 -7.78 -11.92
N PHE A 88 -15.43 -8.08 -11.72
CA PHE A 88 -16.02 -9.38 -12.01
C PHE A 88 -16.05 -9.73 -13.52
N GLN A 89 -15.79 -8.76 -14.40
CA GLN A 89 -15.65 -8.96 -15.85
C GLN A 89 -14.19 -9.21 -16.26
N GLY A 90 -13.26 -9.17 -15.29
CA GLY A 90 -11.83 -9.35 -15.54
C GLY A 90 -11.14 -8.09 -16.06
N ILE A 91 -11.72 -6.90 -15.87
CA ILE A 91 -11.16 -5.62 -16.30
C ILE A 91 -10.37 -5.00 -15.16
N GLY A 92 -9.11 -4.68 -15.43
CA GLY A 92 -8.22 -4.02 -14.46
C GLY A 92 -8.41 -2.51 -14.49
N SER A 93 -8.38 -1.88 -13.31
CA SER A 93 -8.46 -0.43 -13.17
C SER A 93 -7.71 0.07 -11.93
N PHE A 94 -7.26 1.32 -11.99
CA PHE A 94 -6.98 2.11 -10.79
C PHE A 94 -8.27 2.83 -10.39
N SER A 95 -9.16 2.12 -9.75
CA SER A 95 -10.38 2.65 -9.15
C SER A 95 -10.95 1.61 -8.20
N LEU A 96 -11.36 2.03 -7.01
CA LEU A 96 -12.23 1.23 -6.18
C LEU A 96 -13.66 1.47 -6.65
N GLU A 97 -14.12 0.71 -7.65
CA GLU A 97 -15.55 0.54 -7.84
C GLU A 97 -16.04 -0.38 -6.72
N ILE A 98 -16.78 0.23 -5.79
CA ILE A 98 -17.47 -0.51 -4.74
C ILE A 98 -18.57 -1.31 -5.45
N ASP A 99 -18.42 -2.64 -5.52
CA ASP A 99 -19.56 -3.50 -5.86
C ASP A 99 -20.61 -3.33 -4.73
N PRO A 100 -21.77 -2.73 -5.02
CA PRO A 100 -22.80 -2.49 -4.01
C PRO A 100 -23.37 -3.80 -3.39
N ASN A 101 -22.99 -4.97 -3.93
CA ASN A 101 -23.43 -6.26 -3.45
C ASN A 101 -22.41 -6.97 -2.53
N THR A 102 -21.20 -6.45 -2.39
CA THR A 102 -20.21 -7.00 -1.46
C THR A 102 -20.12 -6.13 -0.22
N SER A 103 -20.71 -6.60 0.87
CA SER A 103 -20.75 -5.89 2.16
C SER A 103 -19.37 -5.62 2.80
N LEU A 104 -18.30 -6.22 2.29
CA LEU A 104 -16.93 -5.99 2.77
C LEU A 104 -16.38 -4.61 2.36
N LEU A 105 -16.82 -4.06 1.24
CA LEU A 105 -16.36 -2.76 0.72
C LEU A 105 -17.23 -1.59 1.17
N ALA A 106 -18.40 -1.83 1.72
CA ALA A 106 -19.22 -0.79 2.35
C ALA A 106 -18.54 -0.16 3.59
N SER A 107 -17.45 -0.78 4.08
CA SER A 107 -16.66 -0.29 5.22
C SER A 107 -15.43 0.53 4.81
N PHE A 108 -15.12 0.63 3.51
CA PHE A 108 -14.05 1.49 3.01
C PHE A 108 -14.67 2.81 2.50
N PRO A 109 -14.68 3.87 3.31
CA PRO A 109 -15.23 5.15 2.89
C PRO A 109 -14.21 5.92 2.05
N ILE A 110 -13.87 5.42 0.87
CA ILE A 110 -13.17 6.22 -0.13
C ILE A 110 -14.20 6.59 -1.17
N PRO A 111 -14.92 7.72 -1.01
CA PRO A 111 -15.93 8.13 -1.97
C PRO A 111 -15.26 8.55 -3.28
N ASN A 112 -15.68 7.94 -4.38
CA ASN A 112 -15.39 8.37 -5.75
C ASN A 112 -13.91 8.43 -6.17
N LEU A 113 -13.13 7.37 -5.92
CA LEU A 113 -11.79 7.22 -6.55
C LEU A 113 -11.87 6.84 -8.05
N ALA A 114 -13.02 7.01 -8.67
CA ALA A 114 -13.27 6.59 -10.03
C ALA A 114 -12.21 7.14 -11.01
N GLY A 115 -11.38 6.25 -11.52
CA GLY A 115 -10.50 6.52 -12.65
C GLY A 115 -9.27 7.39 -12.38
N LYS A 116 -8.94 7.70 -11.13
CA LYS A 116 -7.75 8.48 -10.77
C LYS A 116 -6.85 7.69 -9.81
N PRO A 117 -5.53 7.60 -10.08
CA PRO A 117 -4.60 6.82 -9.26
C PRO A 117 -4.37 7.45 -7.89
N LEU A 118 -3.96 6.63 -6.92
CA LEU A 118 -3.26 7.09 -5.71
C LEU A 118 -1.82 7.49 -6.06
N ILE A 119 -1.22 8.28 -5.19
CA ILE A 119 0.20 8.67 -5.34
C ILE A 119 1.11 7.45 -5.47
N PHE A 120 0.86 6.36 -4.74
CA PHE A 120 1.59 5.10 -4.82
C PHE A 120 1.51 4.48 -6.23
N ASP A 121 0.33 4.51 -6.86
CA ASP A 121 0.09 3.88 -8.17
C ASP A 121 0.93 4.51 -9.30
N LEU A 122 1.37 5.77 -9.11
CA LEU A 122 2.21 6.46 -10.08
C LEU A 122 3.63 5.90 -10.19
N PHE A 123 4.06 5.13 -9.19
CA PHE A 123 5.38 4.51 -9.14
C PHE A 123 5.37 3.04 -9.57
N ILE A 124 4.21 2.47 -9.93
CA ILE A 124 4.13 1.06 -10.34
C ILE A 124 4.55 0.92 -11.79
N GLU A 125 5.59 0.13 -12.03
CA GLU A 125 6.04 -0.22 -13.38
C GLU A 125 6.01 -1.73 -13.63
N ASN A 126 5.95 -2.09 -14.91
CA ASN A 126 6.12 -3.48 -15.35
C ASN A 126 7.61 -3.82 -15.57
N GLN A 127 7.89 -5.06 -15.97
CA GLN A 127 9.25 -5.53 -16.26
C GLN A 127 9.96 -4.77 -17.38
N GLN A 128 9.24 -4.06 -18.25
CA GLN A 128 9.78 -3.24 -19.33
C GLN A 128 10.10 -1.80 -18.89
N GLY A 129 9.75 -1.44 -17.64
CA GLY A 129 9.88 -0.07 -17.12
C GLY A 129 8.72 0.84 -17.53
N ASP A 130 7.60 0.27 -18.04
CA ASP A 130 6.42 1.06 -18.39
C ASP A 130 5.58 1.32 -17.14
N LEU A 131 5.34 2.58 -16.82
CA LEU A 131 4.48 2.97 -15.71
C LEU A 131 3.02 2.62 -16.00
N LEU A 132 2.36 1.89 -15.09
CA LEU A 132 0.99 1.42 -15.29
C LEU A 132 -0.04 2.56 -15.27
N ALA A 133 0.24 3.65 -14.59
CA ALA A 133 -0.59 4.86 -14.60
C ALA A 133 -0.51 5.67 -15.89
N ASN A 134 0.41 5.33 -16.81
CA ASN A 134 0.54 6.02 -18.10
C ASN A 134 -0.57 5.57 -19.06
N THR A 135 -1.63 6.36 -19.18
CA THR A 135 -2.80 6.06 -20.01
C THR A 135 -2.53 6.03 -21.52
N ASN A 136 -1.36 6.49 -21.98
CA ASN A 136 -0.94 6.30 -23.38
C ASN A 136 -0.46 4.88 -23.67
N ILE A 137 -0.08 4.12 -22.62
CA ILE A 137 0.37 2.73 -22.73
C ILE A 137 -0.74 1.79 -22.25
N PHE A 138 -1.31 2.07 -21.09
CA PHE A 138 -2.36 1.27 -20.47
C PHE A 138 -3.64 2.09 -20.30
N LEU A 139 -4.67 1.77 -21.07
CA LEU A 139 -5.98 2.39 -20.86
C LEU A 139 -6.50 2.01 -19.46
N ASN A 140 -7.08 2.97 -18.76
CA ASN A 140 -7.71 2.76 -17.45
C ASN A 140 -9.22 3.07 -17.56
N PRO A 141 -10.12 2.08 -17.45
CA PRO A 141 -9.88 0.64 -17.20
C PRO A 141 -9.51 -0.16 -18.48
N SER A 142 -8.87 -1.34 -18.32
CA SER A 142 -8.57 -2.24 -19.44
C SER A 142 -8.22 -3.67 -19.05
N LEU A 143 -8.33 -4.62 -19.98
CA LEU A 143 -7.72 -5.95 -19.88
C LEU A 143 -6.19 -5.88 -19.79
N GLY A 144 -5.57 -4.87 -20.39
CA GLY A 144 -4.13 -4.65 -20.32
C GLY A 144 -3.66 -4.46 -18.88
N LEU A 145 -4.36 -3.63 -18.09
CA LEU A 145 -4.07 -3.46 -16.67
C LEU A 145 -4.30 -4.74 -15.87
N ALA A 146 -5.41 -5.47 -16.12
CA ALA A 146 -5.67 -6.75 -15.45
C ALA A 146 -4.52 -7.75 -15.66
N ASN A 147 -4.01 -7.84 -16.89
CA ASN A 147 -2.87 -8.70 -17.22
C ASN A 147 -1.60 -8.26 -16.50
N GLN A 148 -1.37 -6.96 -16.30
CA GLN A 148 -0.24 -6.47 -15.54
C GLN A 148 -0.40 -6.81 -14.05
N PHE A 149 -1.57 -6.58 -13.46
CA PHE A 149 -1.83 -6.85 -12.03
C PHE A 149 -1.70 -8.34 -11.65
N THR A 150 -1.68 -9.23 -12.63
CA THR A 150 -1.51 -10.67 -12.45
C THR A 150 -0.25 -11.24 -13.11
N SER A 151 0.71 -10.37 -13.46
CA SER A 151 1.89 -10.77 -14.26
C SER A 151 3.01 -11.41 -13.44
N ASN A 152 3.00 -11.29 -12.12
CA ASN A 152 4.11 -11.58 -11.22
C ASN A 152 5.39 -10.74 -11.50
N ASN A 153 5.25 -9.63 -12.23
CA ASN A 153 6.37 -8.80 -12.71
C ASN A 153 6.03 -7.31 -12.59
N LEU A 154 5.61 -6.88 -11.39
CA LEU A 154 5.42 -5.49 -11.04
C LEU A 154 6.48 -5.04 -10.04
N PHE A 155 6.86 -3.77 -10.15
CA PHE A 155 7.92 -3.16 -9.36
C PHE A 155 7.52 -1.74 -8.94
N PHE A 156 8.08 -1.27 -7.83
CA PHE A 156 7.92 0.11 -7.39
C PHE A 156 9.13 0.94 -7.85
N ASN A 157 8.93 1.88 -8.78
CA ASN A 157 9.98 2.68 -9.42
C ASN A 157 10.24 4.02 -8.68
N GLY A 158 10.39 3.97 -7.37
CA GLY A 158 10.80 5.14 -6.59
C GLY A 158 12.30 5.15 -6.37
N SER A 159 12.95 6.31 -6.41
CA SER A 159 14.41 6.42 -6.33
C SER A 159 14.96 6.04 -4.95
N ASN A 160 14.26 6.41 -3.88
CA ASN A 160 14.66 6.08 -2.50
C ASN A 160 14.49 4.59 -2.23
N ALA A 161 13.33 4.02 -2.61
CA ALA A 161 13.06 2.59 -2.50
C ALA A 161 14.05 1.75 -3.32
N THR A 162 14.32 2.15 -4.56
CA THR A 162 15.31 1.51 -5.45
C THR A 162 16.70 1.54 -4.84
N SER A 163 17.13 2.70 -4.30
CA SER A 163 18.42 2.83 -3.62
C SER A 163 18.51 1.94 -2.38
N ALA A 164 17.45 1.87 -1.58
CA ALA A 164 17.38 1.00 -0.40
C ALA A 164 17.43 -0.49 -0.76
N ASN A 165 16.92 -0.86 -1.93
CA ASN A 165 16.91 -2.23 -2.45
C ASN A 165 18.10 -2.49 -3.41
N ASN A 166 19.31 -2.07 -3.06
CA ASN A 166 20.54 -2.33 -3.82
C ASN A 166 20.50 -1.83 -5.28
N ASN A 167 19.84 -0.71 -5.55
CA ASN A 167 19.59 -0.13 -6.86
C ASN A 167 18.75 -1.01 -7.81
N ILE A 168 17.87 -1.81 -7.25
CA ILE A 168 16.89 -2.61 -7.99
C ILE A 168 15.48 -2.16 -7.54
N PRO A 169 14.57 -1.79 -8.45
CA PRO A 169 13.20 -1.47 -8.06
C PRO A 169 12.56 -2.61 -7.25
N PRO A 170 12.02 -2.35 -6.06
CA PRO A 170 11.39 -3.38 -5.23
C PRO A 170 10.24 -4.07 -5.94
N LYS A 171 10.23 -5.41 -5.91
CA LYS A 171 9.17 -6.21 -6.51
C LYS A 171 7.91 -6.12 -5.68
N LEU A 172 6.77 -5.91 -6.36
CA LEU A 172 5.44 -5.90 -5.77
C LEU A 172 4.76 -7.27 -5.95
N TYR A 173 3.92 -7.63 -4.99
CA TYR A 173 3.14 -8.85 -5.01
C TYR A 173 2.04 -8.78 -6.07
N ALA A 174 2.23 -9.46 -7.20
CA ALA A 174 1.31 -9.46 -8.33
C ALA A 174 1.05 -10.90 -8.83
N PRO A 175 0.47 -11.77 -7.99
CA PRO A 175 0.31 -13.19 -8.30
C PRO A 175 -0.60 -13.41 -9.51
N THR A 176 -0.48 -14.57 -10.16
CA THR A 176 -1.24 -14.93 -11.36
C THR A 176 -2.76 -14.99 -11.14
N THR A 177 -3.21 -15.01 -9.90
CA THR A 177 -4.60 -14.83 -9.51
C THR A 177 -4.69 -13.59 -8.63
N PHE A 178 -5.42 -12.57 -9.08
CA PHE A 178 -5.58 -11.34 -8.32
C PHE A 178 -6.23 -11.62 -6.97
N SER A 179 -5.62 -11.14 -5.91
CA SER A 179 -6.12 -11.23 -4.53
C SER A 179 -6.45 -9.83 -4.05
N PHE A 180 -7.74 -9.54 -3.95
CA PHE A 180 -8.20 -8.25 -3.43
C PHE A 180 -7.67 -8.00 -2.01
N GLY A 181 -7.18 -6.79 -1.75
CA GLY A 181 -6.56 -6.43 -0.47
C GLY A 181 -5.14 -6.97 -0.27
N SER A 182 -4.56 -7.65 -1.28
CA SER A 182 -3.17 -8.15 -1.21
C SER A 182 -2.36 -7.80 -2.44
N SER A 183 -2.91 -8.02 -3.65
CA SER A 183 -2.21 -7.80 -4.91
C SER A 183 -1.91 -6.32 -5.13
N VAL A 184 -0.70 -6.03 -5.61
CA VAL A 184 -0.18 -4.73 -6.03
C VAL A 184 0.16 -3.77 -4.88
N LEU A 185 -0.43 -3.95 -3.71
CA LEU A 185 -0.26 -3.08 -2.54
C LEU A 185 0.67 -3.66 -1.45
N HIS A 186 1.45 -4.68 -1.78
CA HIS A 186 2.44 -5.31 -0.90
C HIS A 186 3.74 -5.60 -1.64
N LEU A 187 4.82 -5.77 -0.90
CA LEU A 187 6.08 -6.33 -1.39
C LEU A 187 5.93 -7.82 -1.66
N ASP A 188 6.70 -8.34 -2.63
CA ASP A 188 6.63 -9.75 -3.01
C ASP A 188 7.35 -10.66 -2.00
N GLU A 189 6.67 -11.68 -1.48
CA GLU A 189 7.21 -12.63 -0.49
C GLU A 189 8.45 -13.40 -0.97
N THR A 190 8.65 -13.53 -2.28
CA THR A 190 9.81 -14.28 -2.80
C THR A 190 11.08 -13.45 -2.73
N ASP A 191 10.97 -12.13 -2.77
CA ASP A 191 12.09 -11.20 -2.71
C ASP A 191 12.30 -10.69 -1.28
N PHE A 192 11.21 -10.55 -0.51
CA PHE A 192 11.19 -10.06 0.86
C PHE A 192 10.67 -11.15 1.82
N ALA A 193 11.49 -12.19 2.00
CA ALA A 193 11.09 -13.36 2.79
C ALA A 193 10.78 -13.03 4.26
N PRO A 194 9.89 -13.78 4.92
CA PRO A 194 9.61 -13.63 6.35
C PRO A 194 10.88 -13.58 7.20
N HIS A 195 10.87 -12.78 8.27
CA HIS A 195 12.01 -12.54 9.18
C HIS A 195 13.20 -11.78 8.55
N THR A 196 13.04 -11.17 7.38
CA THR A 196 14.00 -10.19 6.86
C THR A 196 13.60 -8.77 7.27
N ASP A 197 14.52 -7.82 7.20
CA ASP A 197 14.29 -6.43 7.62
C ASP A 197 13.13 -5.75 6.85
N ASP A 198 12.90 -6.14 5.59
CA ASP A 198 11.90 -5.55 4.72
C ASP A 198 10.59 -6.37 4.61
N ALA A 199 10.40 -7.41 5.44
CA ALA A 199 9.23 -8.30 5.37
C ALA A 199 7.93 -7.67 5.92
N VAL A 200 8.00 -6.52 6.62
CA VAL A 200 6.81 -5.91 7.24
C VAL A 200 5.68 -5.68 6.23
N MET A 201 5.99 -5.25 5.01
CA MET A 201 4.98 -4.95 3.99
C MET A 201 4.75 -6.07 2.97
N THR A 202 5.04 -7.31 3.33
CA THR A 202 4.58 -8.49 2.56
C THR A 202 3.13 -8.85 2.92
N PRO A 203 2.39 -9.57 2.03
CA PRO A 203 0.94 -9.76 2.22
C PRO A 203 0.57 -10.71 3.37
N TYR A 204 1.52 -11.49 3.88
CA TYR A 204 1.25 -12.50 4.90
C TYR A 204 2.12 -12.29 6.14
N SER A 205 1.52 -12.34 7.31
CA SER A 205 2.22 -12.37 8.59
C SER A 205 2.00 -13.74 9.25
N SER A 206 3.06 -14.29 9.83
CA SER A 206 3.05 -15.61 10.48
C SER A 206 3.25 -15.49 11.99
N PRO A 207 2.73 -16.44 12.79
CA PRO A 207 3.07 -16.51 14.21
C PRO A 207 4.58 -16.59 14.43
N GLY A 208 5.08 -15.79 15.39
CA GLY A 208 6.51 -15.70 15.69
C GLY A 208 7.29 -14.72 14.82
N GLU A 209 6.67 -14.12 13.82
CA GLU A 209 7.23 -13.02 13.05
C GLU A 209 7.08 -11.71 13.84
N ALA A 210 8.19 -11.04 14.13
CA ALA A 210 8.25 -9.91 15.04
C ALA A 210 9.19 -8.81 14.52
N ASN A 211 8.86 -8.23 13.38
CA ASN A 211 9.58 -7.08 12.81
C ASN A 211 9.04 -5.79 13.43
N HIS A 212 9.85 -5.12 14.25
CA HIS A 212 9.50 -3.84 14.90
C HIS A 212 10.14 -2.65 14.18
N ASN A 213 10.60 -2.85 12.95
CA ASN A 213 11.16 -1.83 12.05
C ASN A 213 10.53 -2.03 10.67
N PRO A 214 10.04 -0.97 10.00
CA PRO A 214 9.43 -1.10 8.68
C PRO A 214 10.40 -1.56 7.59
N GLY A 215 11.70 -1.50 7.84
CA GLY A 215 12.75 -1.82 6.88
C GLY A 215 13.09 -0.67 5.93
N PRO A 216 14.33 -0.68 5.39
CA PRO A 216 14.82 0.40 4.54
C PRO A 216 14.04 0.56 3.23
N VAL A 217 13.53 -0.51 2.64
CA VAL A 217 12.72 -0.45 1.41
C VAL A 217 11.38 0.22 1.67
N THR A 218 10.67 -0.19 2.72
CA THR A 218 9.40 0.45 3.10
C THR A 218 9.57 1.93 3.42
N ILE A 219 10.64 2.28 4.16
CA ILE A 219 10.99 3.67 4.43
C ILE A 219 11.26 4.42 3.13
N GLY A 220 12.02 3.85 2.21
CA GLY A 220 12.30 4.43 0.88
C GLY A 220 11.03 4.67 0.07
N ILE A 221 10.07 3.72 0.08
CA ILE A 221 8.77 3.90 -0.55
C ILE A 221 8.03 5.10 0.06
N LEU A 222 7.92 5.18 1.38
CA LEU A 222 7.26 6.31 2.05
C LEU A 222 7.93 7.65 1.71
N GLN A 223 9.28 7.68 1.61
CA GLN A 223 10.01 8.88 1.15
C GLN A 223 9.66 9.26 -0.29
N ASP A 224 9.56 8.30 -1.20
CA ASP A 224 9.18 8.55 -2.59
C ASP A 224 7.75 9.08 -2.72
N LEU A 225 6.85 8.69 -1.80
CA LEU A 225 5.50 9.25 -1.70
C LEU A 225 5.49 10.70 -1.17
N GLY A 226 6.57 11.15 -0.52
CA GLY A 226 6.73 12.53 -0.05
C GLY A 226 6.86 12.70 1.45
N TRP A 227 6.95 11.62 2.23
CA TRP A 227 7.23 11.72 3.66
C TRP A 227 8.67 12.17 3.89
N GLY A 228 8.84 13.30 4.62
CA GLY A 228 10.15 13.74 5.08
C GLY A 228 10.65 12.86 6.23
N ILE A 229 11.76 12.16 6.03
CA ILE A 229 12.43 11.50 7.15
C ILE A 229 13.46 12.46 7.72
N HIS A 230 13.22 12.91 8.96
CA HIS A 230 14.19 13.64 9.72
C HIS A 230 15.06 12.66 10.50
N PRO A 231 16.34 12.47 10.16
CA PRO A 231 17.20 11.45 10.77
C PRO A 231 17.71 11.84 12.18
N THR A 232 16.92 12.55 12.96
CA THR A 232 17.33 12.97 14.31
C THR A 232 16.25 12.77 15.34
N PHE A 233 16.32 11.62 15.97
CA PHE A 233 16.02 11.52 17.41
C PHE A 233 17.15 10.74 18.09
#